data_885c165596abb3775018e7c5423464ed
#
_entry.id   885c165596abb3775018e7c5423464ed
#
_cell.length_a   1.000
_cell.length_b   1.000
_cell.length_c   1.000
_cell.angle_alpha   90.00
_cell.angle_beta   90.00
_cell.angle_gamma   90.00
#
_symmetry.space_group_name_H-M   'P 1'
#
loop_
_entity.id
_entity.type
_entity.pdbx_description
1 polymer ?
#
loop_
_entity_poly.entity_id
_entity_poly.type
_entity_poly.pdbx_seq_one_letter_code
_entity_poly.pdbx_strand_id
1 'polypeptide(L)'
;MQFDNDIKAVDALHQSYSNIKAEIAKVVIGQDDIIKSVLISIFSNGHCLLVGVPGLAKTLLVQTVANVLDLNFNRIQFTPDLMPSDIIGAEILGEDRNFKFINGPVFSNIVLADEINRTPPKTQAALLEAMQEKAVTAAGLRHVLPNPFFVLATQNPIEQEGTYPLPEAQLDRFMFNVHLSYPSFEDELTIVKNTTSNNEVRLNKIINASQIQYFQKLIRNIPVTDNVVEYAVKLVSKTRPGTSLSTEEVNKYINWGAGPRASQFLVIGAKCHAAISGKYAPDIADVQAVAEAILRHRIVRNYRAEAEGLSVENIIQNLY
;
A
#
# COMPACT_ATOMS: atom_id res chain seq x y z
N MET A 1 1.14 -25.19 -1.05
CA MET A 1 -0.29 -25.55 -1.19
C MET A 1 -0.58 -25.73 -2.67
N GLN A 2 -1.12 -26.86 -3.06
CA GLN A 2 -1.77 -27.04 -4.36
C GLN A 2 -3.24 -27.37 -4.07
N PHE A 3 -4.14 -26.59 -4.66
CA PHE A 3 -5.57 -26.84 -4.56
C PHE A 3 -6.05 -27.50 -5.83
N ASP A 4 -7.00 -28.44 -5.71
CA ASP A 4 -7.52 -29.22 -6.86
C ASP A 4 -8.33 -28.36 -7.84
N ASN A 5 -8.81 -27.18 -7.41
CA ASN A 5 -9.47 -26.19 -8.27
C ASN A 5 -9.38 -24.77 -7.68
N ASP A 6 -9.63 -23.76 -8.53
CA ASP A 6 -9.55 -22.34 -8.17
C ASP A 6 -10.61 -21.91 -7.14
N ILE A 7 -11.77 -22.58 -7.09
CA ILE A 7 -12.83 -22.29 -6.10
C ILE A 7 -12.30 -22.56 -4.71
N LYS A 8 -11.75 -23.75 -4.47
CA LYS A 8 -11.15 -24.10 -3.17
C LYS A 8 -9.98 -23.18 -2.79
N ALA A 9 -9.25 -22.69 -3.78
CA ALA A 9 -8.15 -21.77 -3.57
C ALA A 9 -8.66 -20.39 -3.12
N VAL A 10 -9.78 -19.90 -3.68
CA VAL A 10 -10.42 -18.63 -3.26
C VAL A 10 -11.01 -18.79 -1.85
N ASP A 11 -11.67 -19.92 -1.54
CA ASP A 11 -12.18 -20.20 -0.19
C ASP A 11 -11.05 -20.20 0.84
N ALA A 12 -9.90 -20.79 0.49
CA ALA A 12 -8.72 -20.83 1.36
C ALA A 12 -8.12 -19.42 1.56
N LEU A 13 -8.13 -18.56 0.52
CA LEU A 13 -7.72 -17.17 0.65
C LEU A 13 -8.66 -16.39 1.58
N HIS A 14 -9.98 -16.53 1.40
CA HIS A 14 -10.99 -15.91 2.26
C HIS A 14 -10.82 -16.33 3.72
N GLN A 15 -10.65 -17.63 3.98
CA GLN A 15 -10.43 -18.15 5.34
C GLN A 15 -9.09 -17.63 5.93
N SER A 16 -8.02 -17.62 5.11
CA SER A 16 -6.73 -17.09 5.54
C SER A 16 -6.82 -15.61 5.89
N TYR A 17 -7.50 -14.80 5.06
CA TYR A 17 -7.74 -13.39 5.33
C TYR A 17 -8.49 -13.18 6.65
N SER A 18 -9.55 -13.95 6.91
CA SER A 18 -10.32 -13.87 8.15
C SER A 18 -9.46 -14.19 9.37
N ASN A 19 -8.63 -15.23 9.28
CA ASN A 19 -7.71 -15.62 10.35
C ASN A 19 -6.61 -14.56 10.57
N ILE A 20 -6.04 -13.99 9.49
CA ILE A 20 -5.04 -12.92 9.57
C ILE A 20 -5.64 -11.69 10.25
N LYS A 21 -6.85 -11.27 9.84
CA LYS A 21 -7.55 -10.13 10.42
C LYS A 21 -7.80 -10.32 11.91
N ALA A 22 -8.29 -11.50 12.30
CA ALA A 22 -8.53 -11.84 13.69
C ALA A 22 -7.24 -11.86 14.53
N GLU A 23 -6.13 -12.31 13.96
CA GLU A 23 -4.84 -12.34 14.65
C GLU A 23 -4.26 -10.92 14.82
N ILE A 24 -4.34 -10.07 13.80
CA ILE A 24 -3.89 -8.67 13.84
C ILE A 24 -4.74 -7.89 14.87
N ALA A 25 -6.04 -8.12 14.94
CA ALA A 25 -6.96 -7.43 15.86
C ALA A 25 -6.66 -7.66 17.34
N LYS A 26 -5.85 -8.66 17.69
CA LYS A 26 -5.37 -8.84 19.07
C LYS A 26 -4.44 -7.73 19.54
N VAL A 27 -3.77 -7.04 18.61
CA VAL A 27 -2.75 -6.01 18.89
C VAL A 27 -3.16 -4.66 18.33
N VAL A 28 -3.75 -4.63 17.12
CA VAL A 28 -4.14 -3.40 16.42
C VAL A 28 -5.65 -3.25 16.50
N ILE A 29 -6.12 -2.23 17.22
CA ILE A 29 -7.52 -2.01 17.54
C ILE A 29 -8.04 -0.82 16.73
N GLY A 30 -9.29 -0.90 16.22
CA GLY A 30 -9.99 0.21 15.57
C GLY A 30 -9.48 0.61 14.17
N GLN A 31 -8.67 -0.25 13.52
CA GLN A 31 -8.07 0.06 12.20
C GLN A 31 -8.43 -0.97 11.12
N ASP A 32 -9.63 -1.51 11.17
CA ASP A 32 -10.08 -2.60 10.29
C ASP A 32 -9.96 -2.28 8.80
N ASP A 33 -10.35 -1.08 8.37
CA ASP A 33 -10.31 -0.66 6.96
C ASP A 33 -8.87 -0.44 6.47
N ILE A 34 -8.00 0.02 7.38
CA ILE A 34 -6.58 0.19 7.09
C ILE A 34 -5.92 -1.18 6.92
N ILE A 35 -6.17 -2.10 7.84
CA ILE A 35 -5.69 -3.49 7.77
C ILE A 35 -6.17 -4.13 6.46
N LYS A 36 -7.45 -3.98 6.11
CA LYS A 36 -8.02 -4.47 4.85
C LYS A 36 -7.27 -3.92 3.64
N SER A 37 -7.05 -2.60 3.59
CA SER A 37 -6.35 -1.94 2.49
C SER A 37 -4.89 -2.41 2.35
N VAL A 38 -4.18 -2.55 3.48
CA VAL A 38 -2.81 -3.07 3.52
C VAL A 38 -2.75 -4.52 3.00
N LEU A 39 -3.66 -5.39 3.46
CA LEU A 39 -3.72 -6.79 3.02
C LEU A 39 -4.10 -6.91 1.54
N ILE A 40 -5.05 -6.10 1.03
CA ILE A 40 -5.37 -6.04 -0.40
C ILE A 40 -4.12 -5.63 -1.19
N SER A 41 -3.35 -4.63 -0.74
CA SER A 41 -2.12 -4.23 -1.40
C SER A 41 -1.11 -5.38 -1.46
N ILE A 42 -0.89 -6.09 -0.36
CA ILE A 42 0.05 -7.22 -0.29
C ILE A 42 -0.38 -8.35 -1.26
N PHE A 43 -1.64 -8.74 -1.21
CA PHE A 43 -2.15 -9.81 -2.07
C PHE A 43 -2.26 -9.41 -3.55
N SER A 44 -2.43 -8.12 -3.83
CA SER A 44 -2.40 -7.57 -5.19
C SER A 44 -1.00 -7.31 -5.72
N ASN A 45 0.06 -7.59 -4.92
CA ASN A 45 1.46 -7.30 -5.25
C ASN A 45 1.71 -5.80 -5.52
N GLY A 46 1.01 -4.93 -4.80
CA GLY A 46 1.15 -3.48 -4.80
C GLY A 46 1.91 -2.97 -3.58
N HIS A 47 2.06 -1.65 -3.48
CA HIS A 47 2.65 -0.95 -2.35
C HIS A 47 1.63 0.03 -1.75
N CYS A 48 1.77 0.42 -0.49
CA CYS A 48 0.81 1.26 0.20
C CYS A 48 1.48 2.49 0.80
N LEU A 49 0.82 3.65 0.70
CA LEU A 49 1.18 4.88 1.38
C LEU A 49 0.17 5.14 2.50
N LEU A 50 0.64 5.26 3.72
CA LEU A 50 -0.16 5.65 4.88
C LEU A 50 0.08 7.13 5.20
N VAL A 51 -0.98 7.92 5.20
CA VAL A 51 -0.95 9.32 5.59
C VAL A 51 -1.66 9.47 6.93
N GLY A 52 -0.96 10.00 7.92
CA GLY A 52 -1.56 10.19 9.24
C GLY A 52 -0.60 10.81 10.23
N VAL A 53 -1.16 11.43 11.26
CA VAL A 53 -0.42 12.08 12.33
C VAL A 53 0.48 11.09 13.10
N PRO A 54 1.50 11.57 13.82
CA PRO A 54 2.29 10.74 14.72
C PRO A 54 1.43 10.08 15.80
N GLY A 55 1.87 8.96 16.34
CA GLY A 55 1.19 8.28 17.45
C GLY A 55 0.06 7.31 17.05
N LEU A 56 -0.28 7.17 15.79
CA LEU A 56 -1.34 6.25 15.32
C LEU A 56 -0.85 4.81 15.09
N ALA A 57 0.15 4.36 15.84
CA ALA A 57 0.67 2.99 15.86
C ALA A 57 1.05 2.40 14.48
N LYS A 58 1.47 3.23 13.50
CA LYS A 58 1.84 2.80 12.13
C LYS A 58 2.90 1.70 12.14
N THR A 59 3.96 1.87 12.93
CA THR A 59 5.03 0.88 13.04
C THR A 59 4.53 -0.44 13.64
N LEU A 60 3.69 -0.36 14.69
CA LEU A 60 3.08 -1.53 15.33
C LEU A 60 2.20 -2.31 14.33
N LEU A 61 1.38 -1.61 13.55
CA LEU A 61 0.56 -2.22 12.51
C LEU A 61 1.41 -3.04 11.53
N VAL A 62 2.46 -2.42 10.96
CA VAL A 62 3.28 -3.07 9.93
C VAL A 62 4.07 -4.25 10.49
N GLN A 63 4.63 -4.10 11.69
CA GLN A 63 5.34 -5.17 12.38
C GLN A 63 4.42 -6.34 12.72
N THR A 64 3.18 -6.05 13.16
CA THR A 64 2.16 -7.07 13.43
C THR A 64 1.77 -7.81 12.16
N VAL A 65 1.55 -7.10 11.05
CA VAL A 65 1.27 -7.70 9.73
C VAL A 65 2.42 -8.62 9.31
N ALA A 66 3.67 -8.16 9.41
CA ALA A 66 4.84 -8.97 9.04
C ALA A 66 4.94 -10.26 9.86
N ASN A 67 4.72 -10.17 11.18
CA ASN A 67 4.76 -11.32 12.08
C ASN A 67 3.67 -12.35 11.73
N VAL A 68 2.44 -11.91 11.51
CA VAL A 68 1.30 -12.78 11.17
C VAL A 68 1.47 -13.44 9.80
N LEU A 69 2.13 -12.77 8.88
CA LEU A 69 2.44 -13.25 7.52
C LEU A 69 3.76 -14.04 7.42
N ASP A 70 4.46 -14.27 8.54
CA ASP A 70 5.78 -14.92 8.56
C ASP A 70 6.76 -14.35 7.54
N LEU A 71 6.87 -13.02 7.50
CA LEU A 71 7.71 -12.26 6.59
C LEU A 71 8.80 -11.49 7.34
N ASN A 72 9.98 -11.37 6.72
CA ASN A 72 11.05 -10.52 7.22
C ASN A 72 10.63 -9.05 7.11
N PHE A 73 10.90 -8.29 8.16
CA PHE A 73 10.52 -6.89 8.31
C PHE A 73 11.74 -6.02 8.61
N ASN A 74 11.86 -4.90 7.90
CA ASN A 74 12.79 -3.84 8.23
C ASN A 74 12.09 -2.48 8.26
N ARG A 75 12.52 -1.61 9.18
CA ARG A 75 12.10 -0.20 9.23
C ARG A 75 13.25 0.69 8.78
N ILE A 76 12.96 1.62 7.90
CA ILE A 76 13.86 2.69 7.46
C ILE A 76 13.23 4.01 7.91
N GLN A 77 13.87 4.69 8.86
CA GLN A 77 13.47 6.04 9.25
C GLN A 77 14.08 7.03 8.28
N PHE A 78 13.26 7.75 7.55
CA PHE A 78 13.71 8.76 6.60
C PHE A 78 14.03 10.05 7.36
N THR A 79 15.30 10.47 7.28
CA THR A 79 15.85 11.69 7.89
C THR A 79 16.52 12.53 6.81
N PRO A 80 16.70 13.85 7.00
CA PRO A 80 17.30 14.72 5.98
C PRO A 80 18.69 14.31 5.51
N ASP A 81 19.44 13.60 6.35
CA ASP A 81 20.81 13.13 6.12
C ASP A 81 20.89 11.70 5.56
N LEU A 82 19.76 10.98 5.45
CA LEU A 82 19.72 9.60 4.92
C LEU A 82 20.20 9.57 3.46
N MET A 83 21.14 8.69 3.18
CA MET A 83 21.72 8.50 1.84
C MET A 83 21.08 7.30 1.12
N PRO A 84 21.09 7.27 -0.23
CA PRO A 84 20.64 6.09 -0.98
C PRO A 84 21.32 4.78 -0.57
N SER A 85 22.63 4.82 -0.28
CA SER A 85 23.40 3.67 0.19
C SER A 85 22.91 3.10 1.52
N ASP A 86 22.33 3.93 2.39
CA ASP A 86 21.78 3.48 3.66
C ASP A 86 20.50 2.66 3.47
N ILE A 87 19.83 2.82 2.32
CA ILE A 87 18.63 2.08 1.93
C ILE A 87 19.00 0.79 1.18
N ILE A 88 19.80 0.94 0.11
CA ILE A 88 20.08 -0.14 -0.83
C ILE A 88 21.30 -0.99 -0.45
N GLY A 89 22.18 -0.47 0.41
CA GLY A 89 23.46 -1.09 0.70
C GLY A 89 24.62 -0.50 -0.10
N ALA A 90 25.82 -0.94 0.23
CA ALA A 90 27.05 -0.44 -0.39
C ALA A 90 28.09 -1.55 -0.51
N GLU A 91 29.06 -1.38 -1.42
CA GLU A 91 30.27 -2.18 -1.43
C GLU A 91 31.26 -1.68 -0.40
N ILE A 92 31.81 -2.62 0.35
CA ILE A 92 32.90 -2.38 1.28
C ILE A 92 34.12 -3.23 0.89
N LEU A 93 35.30 -2.70 1.15
CA LEU A 93 36.54 -3.45 0.99
C LEU A 93 36.68 -4.42 2.17
N GLY A 94 36.66 -5.72 1.89
CA GLY A 94 36.87 -6.76 2.89
C GLY A 94 38.32 -6.87 3.35
N GLU A 95 38.56 -7.59 4.43
CA GLU A 95 39.91 -7.87 4.96
C GLU A 95 40.80 -8.62 3.93
N ASP A 96 40.17 -9.38 3.07
CA ASP A 96 40.76 -10.11 1.93
C ASP A 96 41.11 -9.21 0.73
N ARG A 97 40.91 -7.89 0.85
CA ARG A 97 41.08 -6.87 -0.20
C ARG A 97 40.13 -7.05 -1.42
N ASN A 98 39.08 -7.83 -1.25
CA ASN A 98 38.02 -7.94 -2.25
C ASN A 98 36.84 -7.03 -1.86
N PHE A 99 36.17 -6.45 -2.88
CA PHE A 99 34.95 -5.71 -2.66
C PHE A 99 33.79 -6.69 -2.37
N LYS A 100 33.02 -6.40 -1.33
CA LYS A 100 31.86 -7.18 -0.94
C LYS A 100 30.66 -6.28 -0.78
N PHE A 101 29.56 -6.63 -1.46
CA PHE A 101 28.31 -5.92 -1.31
C PHE A 101 27.64 -6.29 0.02
N ILE A 102 27.32 -5.27 0.81
CA ILE A 102 26.54 -5.40 2.05
C ILE A 102 25.12 -4.93 1.77
N ASN A 103 24.17 -5.84 1.94
CA ASN A 103 22.76 -5.57 1.73
C ASN A 103 22.27 -4.48 2.69
N GLY A 104 21.58 -3.47 2.13
CA GLY A 104 20.86 -2.49 2.93
C GLY A 104 19.52 -3.02 3.46
N PRO A 105 18.81 -2.24 4.28
CA PRO A 105 17.54 -2.65 4.90
C PRO A 105 16.42 -2.91 3.90
N VAL A 106 16.54 -2.46 2.65
CA VAL A 106 15.57 -2.77 1.58
C VAL A 106 15.50 -4.27 1.25
N PHE A 107 16.54 -5.04 1.58
CA PHE A 107 16.57 -6.50 1.39
C PHE A 107 15.74 -7.23 2.46
N SER A 108 14.45 -6.95 2.47
CA SER A 108 13.43 -7.55 3.34
C SER A 108 12.14 -7.79 2.56
N ASN A 109 11.26 -8.64 3.07
CA ASN A 109 9.95 -8.86 2.45
C ASN A 109 9.01 -7.68 2.65
N ILE A 110 9.01 -7.11 3.86
CA ILE A 110 8.23 -5.92 4.21
C ILE A 110 9.19 -4.83 4.66
N VAL A 111 9.10 -3.69 4.01
CA VAL A 111 9.85 -2.48 4.36
C VAL A 111 8.87 -1.38 4.79
N LEU A 112 9.02 -0.92 6.02
CA LEU A 112 8.38 0.32 6.48
C LEU A 112 9.31 1.50 6.17
N ALA A 113 8.95 2.31 5.19
CA ALA A 113 9.61 3.58 4.88
C ALA A 113 8.92 4.69 5.69
N ASP A 114 9.44 4.95 6.89
CA ASP A 114 8.80 5.85 7.83
C ASP A 114 9.20 7.30 7.55
N GLU A 115 8.19 8.17 7.39
CA GLU A 115 8.33 9.60 7.06
C GLU A 115 9.11 9.86 5.75
N ILE A 116 8.73 9.16 4.67
CA ILE A 116 9.42 9.18 3.37
C ILE A 116 9.66 10.60 2.80
N ASN A 117 8.80 11.56 3.16
CA ASN A 117 8.88 12.95 2.72
C ASN A 117 9.94 13.78 3.48
N ARG A 118 10.64 13.24 4.49
CA ARG A 118 11.70 13.96 5.23
C ARG A 118 13.08 13.90 4.57
N THR A 119 13.22 13.16 3.50
CA THR A 119 14.51 12.97 2.77
C THR A 119 14.48 13.66 1.42
N PRO A 120 15.64 14.13 0.92
CA PRO A 120 15.73 14.70 -0.43
C PRO A 120 15.29 13.72 -1.53
N PRO A 121 14.84 14.23 -2.69
CA PRO A 121 14.28 13.41 -3.78
C PRO A 121 15.19 12.29 -4.28
N LYS A 122 16.52 12.47 -4.22
CA LYS A 122 17.50 11.48 -4.64
C LYS A 122 17.41 10.19 -3.79
N THR A 123 17.22 10.33 -2.49
CA THR A 123 17.10 9.20 -1.57
C THR A 123 15.74 8.53 -1.67
N GLN A 124 14.67 9.33 -1.83
CA GLN A 124 13.33 8.78 -2.13
C GLN A 124 13.34 7.95 -3.42
N ALA A 125 14.02 8.43 -4.47
CA ALA A 125 14.10 7.75 -5.76
C ALA A 125 14.73 6.35 -5.66
N ALA A 126 15.70 6.14 -4.78
CA ALA A 126 16.32 4.82 -4.58
C ALA A 126 15.32 3.76 -4.09
N LEU A 127 14.46 4.10 -3.12
CA LEU A 127 13.40 3.20 -2.66
C LEU A 127 12.33 2.99 -3.75
N LEU A 128 11.92 4.05 -4.44
CA LEU A 128 10.88 3.99 -5.47
C LEU A 128 11.34 3.21 -6.71
N GLU A 129 12.63 3.21 -7.03
CA GLU A 129 13.22 2.33 -8.05
C GLU A 129 13.17 0.87 -7.60
N ALA A 130 13.60 0.59 -6.36
CA ALA A 130 13.54 -0.75 -5.78
C ALA A 130 12.10 -1.32 -5.77
N MET A 131 11.08 -0.48 -5.51
CA MET A 131 9.67 -0.87 -5.58
C MET A 131 9.25 -1.29 -6.99
N GLN A 132 9.69 -0.57 -8.01
CA GLN A 132 9.30 -0.82 -9.40
C GLN A 132 10.04 -2.02 -10.00
N GLU A 133 11.37 -2.06 -9.81
CA GLU A 133 12.24 -3.06 -10.45
C GLU A 133 12.34 -4.36 -9.64
N LYS A 134 11.89 -4.37 -8.36
CA LYS A 134 12.09 -5.47 -7.39
C LYS A 134 13.54 -5.93 -7.32
N ALA A 135 14.43 -5.00 -7.54
CA ALA A 135 15.87 -5.15 -7.52
C ALA A 135 16.51 -3.81 -7.25
N VAL A 136 17.75 -3.82 -6.81
CA VAL A 136 18.61 -2.64 -6.73
C VAL A 136 19.84 -2.84 -7.60
N THR A 137 20.34 -1.77 -8.21
CA THR A 137 21.60 -1.80 -8.94
C THR A 137 22.66 -1.10 -8.09
N ALA A 138 23.67 -1.85 -7.67
CA ALA A 138 24.80 -1.33 -6.92
C ALA A 138 26.12 -1.87 -7.51
N ALA A 139 27.12 -1.00 -7.62
CA ALA A 139 28.42 -1.33 -8.20
C ALA A 139 28.36 -2.01 -9.60
N GLY A 140 27.37 -1.64 -10.42
CA GLY A 140 27.16 -2.23 -11.74
C GLY A 140 26.49 -3.61 -11.75
N LEU A 141 26.17 -4.17 -10.58
CA LEU A 141 25.48 -5.45 -10.45
C LEU A 141 24.03 -5.26 -10.02
N ARG A 142 23.15 -6.11 -10.55
CA ARG A 142 21.73 -6.15 -10.20
C ARG A 142 21.51 -7.16 -9.09
N HIS A 143 21.02 -6.68 -7.93
CA HIS A 143 20.67 -7.49 -6.76
C HIS A 143 19.15 -7.60 -6.64
N VAL A 144 18.63 -8.82 -6.76
CA VAL A 144 17.18 -9.09 -6.68
C VAL A 144 16.71 -9.05 -5.23
N LEU A 145 15.60 -8.38 -4.98
CA LEU A 145 14.98 -8.29 -3.65
C LEU A 145 14.21 -9.57 -3.30
N PRO A 146 14.00 -9.86 -2.01
CA PRO A 146 13.17 -10.98 -1.57
C PRO A 146 11.75 -10.91 -2.18
N ASN A 147 11.16 -12.06 -2.46
CA ASN A 147 9.80 -12.16 -2.98
C ASN A 147 8.91 -12.96 -1.99
N PRO A 148 7.74 -12.45 -1.54
CA PRO A 148 7.14 -11.17 -1.91
C PRO A 148 7.92 -9.97 -1.36
N PHE A 149 7.87 -8.84 -2.09
CA PHE A 149 8.44 -7.56 -1.67
C PHE A 149 7.33 -6.52 -1.57
N PHE A 150 7.18 -5.95 -0.40
CA PHE A 150 6.14 -4.96 -0.10
C PHE A 150 6.74 -3.77 0.64
N VAL A 151 6.43 -2.56 0.15
CA VAL A 151 6.77 -1.31 0.83
C VAL A 151 5.50 -0.66 1.35
N LEU A 152 5.52 -0.34 2.62
CA LEU A 152 4.56 0.53 3.26
C LEU A 152 5.29 1.81 3.64
N ALA A 153 4.98 2.90 2.94
CA ALA A 153 5.55 4.21 3.24
C ALA A 153 4.60 4.99 4.14
N THR A 154 5.15 5.87 4.98
CA THR A 154 4.35 6.78 5.79
C THR A 154 4.66 8.23 5.46
N GLN A 155 3.64 9.09 5.57
CA GLN A 155 3.78 10.55 5.53
C GLN A 155 3.04 11.16 6.72
N ASN A 156 3.66 12.19 7.29
CA ASN A 156 3.02 13.04 8.29
C ASN A 156 2.46 14.29 7.59
N PRO A 157 1.13 14.50 7.57
CA PRO A 157 0.54 15.64 6.87
C PRO A 157 0.72 16.98 7.60
N ILE A 158 1.08 16.96 8.88
CA ILE A 158 1.22 18.17 9.70
C ILE A 158 2.60 18.80 9.56
N GLU A 159 3.63 17.98 9.38
CA GLU A 159 5.00 18.45 9.23
C GLU A 159 5.23 18.96 7.80
N GLN A 160 5.32 20.29 7.65
CA GLN A 160 5.61 20.95 6.37
C GLN A 160 7.06 21.46 6.31
N GLU A 161 7.64 21.89 7.43
CA GLU A 161 9.02 22.38 7.47
C GLU A 161 10.02 21.22 7.32
N GLY A 162 11.02 21.40 6.45
CA GLY A 162 12.06 20.40 6.21
C GLY A 162 11.57 19.16 5.48
N THR A 163 10.43 19.21 4.79
CA THR A 163 9.90 18.09 4.02
C THR A 163 10.04 18.32 2.50
N TYR A 164 10.14 17.20 1.79
CA TYR A 164 10.20 17.14 0.34
C TYR A 164 9.00 16.32 -0.15
N PRO A 165 7.93 16.95 -0.63
CA PRO A 165 6.75 16.22 -1.09
C PRO A 165 7.11 15.29 -2.24
N LEU A 166 6.48 14.13 -2.27
CA LEU A 166 6.62 13.20 -3.38
C LEU A 166 5.89 13.76 -4.61
N PRO A 167 6.56 13.88 -5.78
CA PRO A 167 5.89 14.24 -7.03
C PRO A 167 4.79 13.22 -7.39
N GLU A 168 3.77 13.66 -8.13
CA GLU A 168 2.62 12.84 -8.55
C GLU A 168 3.05 11.56 -9.28
N ALA A 169 4.07 11.64 -10.14
CA ALA A 169 4.63 10.49 -10.86
C ALA A 169 5.24 9.43 -9.92
N GLN A 170 5.70 9.84 -8.75
CA GLN A 170 6.22 8.96 -7.71
C GLN A 170 5.09 8.38 -6.85
N LEU A 171 4.11 9.21 -6.50
CA LEU A 171 2.90 8.79 -5.80
C LEU A 171 2.14 7.71 -6.57
N ASP A 172 2.09 7.81 -7.91
CA ASP A 172 1.42 6.83 -8.77
C ASP A 172 1.98 5.39 -8.67
N ARG A 173 3.17 5.21 -8.09
CA ARG A 173 3.76 3.88 -7.82
C ARG A 173 3.11 3.15 -6.65
N PHE A 174 2.52 3.88 -5.70
CA PHE A 174 1.74 3.28 -4.62
C PHE A 174 0.37 2.87 -5.14
N MET A 175 -0.03 1.64 -4.84
CA MET A 175 -1.37 1.16 -5.20
C MET A 175 -2.43 1.91 -4.42
N PHE A 176 -2.28 1.97 -3.10
CA PHE A 176 -3.20 2.63 -2.18
C PHE A 176 -2.53 3.81 -1.47
N ASN A 177 -3.33 4.86 -1.28
CA ASN A 177 -3.08 5.93 -0.31
C ASN A 177 -4.20 5.85 0.73
N VAL A 178 -3.83 5.53 1.96
CA VAL A 178 -4.76 5.30 3.06
C VAL A 178 -4.54 6.35 4.13
N HIS A 179 -5.61 7.03 4.51
CA HIS A 179 -5.58 8.02 5.59
C HIS A 179 -5.90 7.37 6.92
N LEU A 180 -5.02 7.57 7.91
CA LEU A 180 -5.26 7.15 9.28
C LEU A 180 -5.97 8.26 10.04
N SER A 181 -7.10 7.91 10.62
CA SER A 181 -7.82 8.75 11.59
C SER A 181 -7.49 8.33 13.02
N TYR A 182 -7.84 9.21 13.97
CA TYR A 182 -7.82 8.84 15.39
C TYR A 182 -8.78 7.68 15.64
N PRO A 183 -8.47 6.80 16.62
CA PRO A 183 -9.39 5.75 17.04
C PRO A 183 -10.68 6.34 17.63
N SER A 184 -11.74 5.56 17.65
CA SER A 184 -12.95 5.93 18.39
C SER A 184 -12.65 5.98 19.90
N PHE A 185 -13.50 6.61 20.68
CA PHE A 185 -13.34 6.68 22.15
C PHE A 185 -13.29 5.26 22.75
N GLU A 186 -14.13 4.36 22.29
CA GLU A 186 -14.20 2.96 22.74
C GLU A 186 -12.94 2.17 22.38
N ASP A 187 -12.42 2.40 21.19
CA ASP A 187 -11.15 1.81 20.75
C ASP A 187 -9.99 2.31 21.59
N GLU A 188 -9.92 3.63 21.84
CA GLU A 188 -8.87 4.25 22.65
C GLU A 188 -8.90 3.71 24.10
N LEU A 189 -10.08 3.58 24.71
CA LEU A 189 -10.23 2.93 26.01
C LEU A 189 -9.67 1.51 26.01
N THR A 190 -9.94 0.75 24.94
CA THR A 190 -9.46 -0.63 24.81
C THR A 190 -7.94 -0.67 24.61
N ILE A 191 -7.39 0.24 23.80
CA ILE A 191 -5.95 0.40 23.60
C ILE A 191 -5.25 0.68 24.93
N VAL A 192 -5.73 1.66 25.70
CA VAL A 192 -5.15 2.04 26.99
C VAL A 192 -5.17 0.87 27.98
N LYS A 193 -6.30 0.17 28.11
CA LYS A 193 -6.42 -1.00 28.98
C LYS A 193 -5.43 -2.11 28.61
N ASN A 194 -5.25 -2.38 27.30
CA ASN A 194 -4.38 -3.45 26.83
C ASN A 194 -2.90 -3.08 26.96
N THR A 195 -2.54 -1.82 26.68
CA THR A 195 -1.13 -1.38 26.68
C THR A 195 -0.59 -1.03 28.07
N THR A 196 -1.46 -0.75 29.04
CA THR A 196 -1.07 -0.49 30.44
C THR A 196 -1.16 -1.72 31.33
N SER A 197 -1.63 -2.86 30.80
CA SER A 197 -1.65 -4.15 31.49
C SER A 197 -0.38 -4.96 31.15
N ASN A 198 -0.02 -5.89 32.04
CA ASN A 198 1.15 -6.76 31.85
C ASN A 198 0.82 -8.00 30.98
N ASN A 199 0.00 -7.81 29.93
CA ASN A 199 -0.41 -8.90 29.05
C ASN A 199 0.48 -8.94 27.80
N GLU A 200 1.33 -9.97 27.70
CA GLU A 200 2.05 -10.25 26.45
C GLU A 200 1.13 -10.97 25.48
N VAL A 201 0.81 -10.34 24.35
CA VAL A 201 0.07 -10.95 23.26
C VAL A 201 1.03 -11.72 22.36
N ARG A 202 0.88 -13.05 22.31
CA ARG A 202 1.62 -13.87 21.36
C ARG A 202 0.82 -13.99 20.06
N LEU A 203 1.45 -13.62 18.95
CA LEU A 203 0.88 -13.71 17.62
C LEU A 203 1.24 -15.03 16.96
N ASN A 204 0.24 -15.66 16.32
CA ASN A 204 0.43 -16.84 15.49
C ASN A 204 0.78 -16.43 14.05
N LYS A 205 1.68 -17.17 13.43
CA LYS A 205 1.95 -17.09 12.01
C LYS A 205 0.84 -17.83 11.26
N ILE A 206 0.14 -17.15 10.37
CA ILE A 206 -1.03 -17.69 9.68
C ILE A 206 -0.69 -18.22 8.30
N ILE A 207 0.09 -17.45 7.52
CA ILE A 207 0.57 -17.83 6.19
C ILE A 207 2.04 -17.42 6.06
N ASN A 208 2.72 -17.96 5.04
CA ASN A 208 4.12 -17.68 4.76
C ASN A 208 4.32 -17.08 3.35
N ALA A 209 5.56 -16.72 3.00
CA ALA A 209 5.92 -16.10 1.74
C ALA A 209 5.44 -16.89 0.50
N SER A 210 5.58 -18.22 0.49
CA SER A 210 5.17 -19.06 -0.64
C SER A 210 3.65 -19.08 -0.83
N GLN A 211 2.89 -19.06 0.26
CA GLN A 211 1.43 -18.99 0.23
C GLN A 211 0.95 -17.62 -0.29
N ILE A 212 1.61 -16.53 0.12
CA ILE A 212 1.32 -15.19 -0.40
C ILE A 212 1.56 -15.13 -1.90
N GLN A 213 2.68 -15.63 -2.39
CA GLN A 213 2.98 -15.68 -3.82
C GLN A 213 1.94 -16.51 -4.61
N TYR A 214 1.48 -17.61 -4.02
CA TYR A 214 0.40 -18.40 -4.61
C TYR A 214 -0.90 -17.58 -4.72
N PHE A 215 -1.31 -16.92 -3.64
CA PHE A 215 -2.51 -16.07 -3.64
C PHE A 215 -2.39 -14.87 -4.58
N GLN A 216 -1.21 -14.26 -4.72
CA GLN A 216 -0.97 -13.21 -5.71
C GLN A 216 -1.19 -13.69 -7.15
N LYS A 217 -0.77 -14.92 -7.48
CA LYS A 217 -1.04 -15.54 -8.79
C LYS A 217 -2.51 -15.88 -8.95
N LEU A 218 -3.15 -16.44 -7.93
CA LEU A 218 -4.57 -16.76 -7.93
C LEU A 218 -5.41 -15.52 -8.23
N ILE A 219 -5.19 -14.40 -7.53
CA ILE A 219 -5.94 -13.14 -7.73
C ILE A 219 -5.82 -12.64 -9.17
N ARG A 220 -4.64 -12.73 -9.77
CA ARG A 220 -4.47 -12.36 -11.18
C ARG A 220 -5.32 -13.22 -12.13
N ASN A 221 -5.49 -14.50 -11.82
CA ASN A 221 -6.24 -15.46 -12.63
C ASN A 221 -7.76 -15.41 -12.39
N ILE A 222 -8.24 -14.75 -11.31
CA ILE A 222 -9.68 -14.58 -11.10
C ILE A 222 -10.32 -13.96 -12.33
N PRO A 223 -11.38 -14.58 -12.90
CA PRO A 223 -12.09 -14.03 -14.05
C PRO A 223 -12.73 -12.69 -13.69
N VAL A 224 -12.81 -11.80 -14.68
CA VAL A 224 -13.49 -10.51 -14.58
C VAL A 224 -14.28 -10.31 -15.85
N THR A 225 -15.49 -9.84 -15.73
CA THR A 225 -16.38 -9.56 -16.87
C THR A 225 -16.03 -8.22 -17.52
N ASP A 226 -16.27 -8.10 -18.82
CA ASP A 226 -15.93 -6.90 -19.59
C ASP A 226 -16.61 -5.64 -19.05
N ASN A 227 -17.85 -5.74 -18.55
CA ASN A 227 -18.55 -4.60 -17.95
C ASN A 227 -17.86 -4.04 -16.70
N VAL A 228 -17.22 -4.88 -15.89
CA VAL A 228 -16.45 -4.44 -14.69
C VAL A 228 -15.16 -3.76 -15.12
N VAL A 229 -14.47 -4.32 -16.12
CA VAL A 229 -13.25 -3.70 -16.69
C VAL A 229 -13.61 -2.35 -17.32
N GLU A 230 -14.67 -2.30 -18.11
CA GLU A 230 -15.16 -1.07 -18.74
C GLU A 230 -15.55 -0.01 -17.71
N TYR A 231 -16.23 -0.41 -16.64
CA TYR A 231 -16.57 0.48 -15.54
C TYR A 231 -15.32 1.08 -14.89
N ALA A 232 -14.30 0.27 -14.57
CA ALA A 232 -13.05 0.75 -13.98
C ALA A 232 -12.31 1.75 -14.89
N VAL A 233 -12.27 1.47 -16.20
CA VAL A 233 -11.66 2.37 -17.19
C VAL A 233 -12.48 3.66 -17.33
N LYS A 234 -13.81 3.58 -17.40
CA LYS A 234 -14.71 4.74 -17.45
C LYS A 234 -14.56 5.61 -16.21
N LEU A 235 -14.50 5.01 -15.01
CA LEU A 235 -14.33 5.73 -13.75
C LEU A 235 -13.03 6.56 -13.78
N VAL A 236 -11.92 5.96 -14.17
CA VAL A 236 -10.63 6.66 -14.32
C VAL A 236 -10.71 7.75 -15.40
N SER A 237 -11.33 7.47 -16.54
CA SER A 237 -11.47 8.44 -17.63
C SER A 237 -12.31 9.64 -17.24
N LYS A 238 -13.36 9.45 -16.44
CA LYS A 238 -14.19 10.55 -15.89
C LYS A 238 -13.36 11.52 -15.03
N THR A 239 -12.24 11.08 -14.41
CA THR A 239 -11.39 11.99 -13.61
C THR A 239 -10.58 12.98 -14.43
N ARG A 240 -10.50 12.82 -15.76
CA ARG A 240 -9.63 13.60 -16.66
C ARG A 240 -10.41 14.78 -17.24
N PRO A 241 -10.04 16.03 -16.90
CA PRO A 241 -10.73 17.20 -17.42
C PRO A 241 -10.54 17.33 -18.95
N GLY A 242 -11.53 17.90 -19.63
CA GLY A 242 -11.49 18.16 -21.07
C GLY A 242 -11.66 16.93 -21.96
N THR A 243 -12.00 15.77 -21.40
CA THR A 243 -12.31 14.55 -22.18
C THR A 243 -13.82 14.40 -22.39
N SER A 244 -14.22 13.54 -23.33
CA SER A 244 -15.63 13.29 -23.62
C SER A 244 -16.40 12.62 -22.47
N LEU A 245 -15.70 12.02 -21.52
CA LEU A 245 -16.27 11.35 -20.34
C LEU A 245 -16.19 12.19 -19.07
N SER A 246 -15.53 13.37 -19.11
CA SER A 246 -15.42 14.24 -17.94
C SER A 246 -16.77 14.86 -17.57
N THR A 247 -17.04 14.96 -16.28
CA THR A 247 -18.22 15.67 -15.75
C THR A 247 -17.95 17.18 -15.69
N GLU A 248 -19.01 17.98 -15.57
CA GLU A 248 -18.86 19.44 -15.35
C GLU A 248 -18.08 19.74 -14.09
N GLU A 249 -18.29 18.97 -13.02
CA GLU A 249 -17.57 19.10 -11.76
C GLU A 249 -16.08 18.87 -11.94
N VAL A 250 -15.69 17.80 -12.66
CA VAL A 250 -14.27 17.50 -12.96
C VAL A 250 -13.64 18.62 -13.79
N ASN A 251 -14.33 19.10 -14.84
CA ASN A 251 -13.82 20.19 -15.65
C ASN A 251 -13.66 21.51 -14.87
N LYS A 252 -14.48 21.71 -13.82
CA LYS A 252 -14.45 22.90 -12.98
C LYS A 252 -13.38 22.85 -11.91
N TYR A 253 -13.08 21.65 -11.35
CA TYR A 253 -12.33 21.52 -10.09
C TYR A 253 -11.03 20.72 -10.19
N ILE A 254 -10.79 19.99 -11.30
CA ILE A 254 -9.62 19.13 -11.45
C ILE A 254 -8.63 19.74 -12.45
N ASN A 255 -7.36 19.82 -12.06
CA ASN A 255 -6.25 20.15 -12.94
C ASN A 255 -5.74 18.93 -13.70
N TRP A 256 -5.66 17.79 -12.98
CA TRP A 256 -5.08 16.56 -13.52
C TRP A 256 -5.80 15.34 -12.97
N GLY A 257 -6.20 14.43 -13.87
CA GLY A 257 -6.86 13.18 -13.54
C GLY A 257 -5.92 11.96 -13.56
N ALA A 258 -6.44 10.81 -13.14
CA ALA A 258 -5.67 9.58 -12.99
C ALA A 258 -5.24 8.97 -14.33
N GLY A 259 -4.04 8.37 -14.34
CA GLY A 259 -3.47 7.66 -15.49
C GLY A 259 -3.96 6.20 -15.62
N PRO A 260 -3.56 5.47 -16.69
CA PRO A 260 -3.98 4.08 -16.94
C PRO A 260 -3.60 3.09 -15.82
N ARG A 261 -2.53 3.36 -15.07
CA ARG A 261 -2.13 2.54 -13.91
C ARG A 261 -3.23 2.46 -12.85
N ALA A 262 -4.00 3.53 -12.68
CA ALA A 262 -5.17 3.52 -11.79
C ALA A 262 -6.21 2.49 -12.23
N SER A 263 -6.52 2.39 -13.52
CA SER A 263 -7.46 1.37 -14.05
C SER A 263 -6.95 -0.04 -13.77
N GLN A 264 -5.65 -0.29 -13.93
CA GLN A 264 -5.02 -1.58 -13.62
C GLN A 264 -5.16 -1.91 -12.13
N PHE A 265 -4.89 -0.94 -11.25
CA PHE A 265 -5.03 -1.13 -9.80
C PHE A 265 -6.48 -1.29 -9.37
N LEU A 266 -7.44 -0.61 -10.00
CA LEU A 266 -8.87 -0.81 -9.74
C LEU A 266 -9.30 -2.24 -10.04
N VAL A 267 -8.92 -2.79 -11.19
CA VAL A 267 -9.29 -4.15 -11.57
C VAL A 267 -8.64 -5.19 -10.67
N ILE A 268 -7.32 -5.10 -10.41
CA ILE A 268 -6.64 -6.08 -9.55
C ILE A 268 -7.09 -5.95 -8.08
N GLY A 269 -7.32 -4.73 -7.60
CA GLY A 269 -7.86 -4.45 -6.27
C GLY A 269 -9.26 -5.00 -6.09
N ALA A 270 -10.13 -4.82 -7.09
CA ALA A 270 -11.48 -5.39 -7.09
C ALA A 270 -11.48 -6.92 -7.07
N LYS A 271 -10.60 -7.58 -7.86
CA LYS A 271 -10.42 -9.04 -7.81
C LYS A 271 -10.01 -9.50 -6.40
N CYS A 272 -9.05 -8.81 -5.78
CA CYS A 272 -8.61 -9.12 -4.42
C CYS A 272 -9.73 -8.89 -3.40
N HIS A 273 -10.44 -7.74 -3.51
CA HIS A 273 -11.56 -7.40 -2.64
C HIS A 273 -12.68 -8.45 -2.70
N ALA A 274 -13.05 -8.87 -3.92
CA ALA A 274 -14.02 -9.94 -4.12
C ALA A 274 -13.57 -11.26 -3.46
N ALA A 275 -12.32 -11.68 -3.72
CA ALA A 275 -11.79 -12.95 -3.19
C ALA A 275 -11.75 -12.99 -1.66
N ILE A 276 -11.26 -11.91 -1.00
CA ILE A 276 -11.24 -11.85 0.47
C ILE A 276 -12.66 -11.73 1.07
N SER A 277 -13.65 -11.33 0.26
CA SER A 277 -15.06 -11.28 0.64
C SER A 277 -15.81 -12.58 0.31
N GLY A 278 -15.12 -13.64 -0.16
CA GLY A 278 -15.68 -14.93 -0.50
C GLY A 278 -16.41 -14.98 -1.84
N LYS A 279 -16.15 -14.02 -2.75
CA LYS A 279 -16.67 -14.00 -4.13
C LYS A 279 -15.64 -14.59 -5.10
N TYR A 280 -16.09 -15.28 -6.13
CA TYR A 280 -15.23 -15.91 -7.16
C TYR A 280 -14.98 -15.02 -8.38
N ALA A 281 -15.65 -13.88 -8.47
CA ALA A 281 -15.44 -12.86 -9.48
C ALA A 281 -15.83 -11.48 -8.90
N PRO A 282 -15.14 -10.40 -9.30
CA PRO A 282 -15.49 -9.05 -8.87
C PRO A 282 -16.72 -8.52 -9.59
N ASP A 283 -17.45 -7.63 -8.91
CA ASP A 283 -18.49 -6.80 -9.48
C ASP A 283 -18.14 -5.31 -9.39
N ILE A 284 -19.07 -4.43 -9.81
CA ILE A 284 -18.86 -2.97 -9.76
C ILE A 284 -18.68 -2.47 -8.33
N ALA A 285 -19.37 -3.05 -7.35
CA ALA A 285 -19.24 -2.65 -5.96
C ALA A 285 -17.83 -2.95 -5.41
N ASP A 286 -17.16 -4.02 -5.89
CA ASP A 286 -15.78 -4.31 -5.53
C ASP A 286 -14.80 -3.27 -6.11
N VAL A 287 -15.08 -2.72 -7.30
CA VAL A 287 -14.31 -1.60 -7.87
C VAL A 287 -14.48 -0.34 -7.03
N GLN A 288 -15.73 0.01 -6.67
CA GLN A 288 -16.04 1.17 -5.84
C GLN A 288 -15.40 1.07 -4.45
N ALA A 289 -15.39 -0.12 -3.86
CA ALA A 289 -14.81 -0.36 -2.53
C ALA A 289 -13.30 -0.04 -2.43
N VAL A 290 -12.57 -0.10 -3.54
CA VAL A 290 -11.13 0.20 -3.58
C VAL A 290 -10.81 1.53 -4.27
N ALA A 291 -11.81 2.17 -4.89
CA ALA A 291 -11.59 3.31 -5.78
C ALA A 291 -11.02 4.53 -5.05
N GLU A 292 -11.55 4.87 -3.89
CA GLU A 292 -11.11 6.05 -3.15
C GLU A 292 -9.63 5.96 -2.78
N ALA A 293 -9.19 4.85 -2.20
CA ALA A 293 -7.79 4.65 -1.80
C ALA A 293 -6.82 4.58 -3.00
N ILE A 294 -7.31 4.17 -4.19
CA ILE A 294 -6.52 4.12 -5.42
C ILE A 294 -6.46 5.48 -6.11
N LEU A 295 -7.54 6.26 -6.11
CA LEU A 295 -7.67 7.47 -6.92
C LEU A 295 -7.21 8.74 -6.20
N ARG A 296 -7.34 8.83 -4.87
CA ARG A 296 -7.16 10.09 -4.12
C ARG A 296 -5.81 10.77 -4.36
N HIS A 297 -4.73 10.03 -4.51
CA HIS A 297 -3.38 10.57 -4.74
C HIS A 297 -3.03 10.70 -6.23
N ARG A 298 -3.98 10.45 -7.12
CA ARG A 298 -3.84 10.53 -8.57
C ARG A 298 -4.65 11.64 -9.20
N ILE A 299 -5.48 12.30 -8.40
CA ILE A 299 -6.34 13.40 -8.83
C ILE A 299 -5.84 14.68 -8.18
N VAL A 300 -5.43 15.63 -9.00
CA VAL A 300 -4.93 16.93 -8.56
C VAL A 300 -6.02 17.98 -8.72
N ARG A 301 -6.47 18.52 -7.58
CA ARG A 301 -7.44 19.61 -7.55
C ARG A 301 -6.83 20.90 -8.07
N ASN A 302 -7.66 21.78 -8.58
CA ASN A 302 -7.25 23.14 -8.89
C ASN A 302 -7.48 24.08 -7.69
N TYR A 303 -6.96 25.28 -7.80
CA TYR A 303 -7.12 26.35 -6.80
C TYR A 303 -8.60 26.60 -6.42
N ARG A 304 -9.52 26.47 -7.39
CA ARG A 304 -10.94 26.70 -7.14
C ARG A 304 -11.56 25.65 -6.21
N ALA A 305 -11.19 24.39 -6.39
CA ALA A 305 -11.63 23.31 -5.51
C ALA A 305 -11.10 23.51 -4.08
N GLU A 306 -9.87 24.00 -3.94
CA GLU A 306 -9.28 24.31 -2.63
C GLU A 306 -9.99 25.46 -1.96
N ALA A 307 -10.27 26.55 -2.69
CA ALA A 307 -10.96 27.72 -2.18
C ALA A 307 -12.41 27.41 -1.76
N GLU A 308 -13.09 26.49 -2.45
CA GLU A 308 -14.45 26.06 -2.13
C GLU A 308 -14.48 24.92 -1.07
N GLY A 309 -13.30 24.44 -0.60
CA GLY A 309 -13.19 23.38 0.42
C GLY A 309 -13.62 21.99 -0.07
N LEU A 310 -13.65 21.76 -1.39
CA LEU A 310 -14.09 20.49 -1.97
C LEU A 310 -12.96 19.45 -1.86
N SER A 311 -13.22 18.33 -1.19
CA SER A 311 -12.25 17.25 -1.05
C SER A 311 -12.17 16.37 -2.31
N VAL A 312 -11.02 15.68 -2.49
CA VAL A 312 -10.86 14.71 -3.59
C VAL A 312 -11.83 13.54 -3.41
N GLU A 313 -12.06 13.12 -2.19
CA GLU A 313 -12.96 12.03 -1.83
C GLU A 313 -14.40 12.33 -2.28
N ASN A 314 -14.88 13.54 -2.03
CA ASN A 314 -16.22 13.97 -2.48
C ASN A 314 -16.34 13.92 -4.01
N ILE A 315 -15.31 14.39 -4.73
CA ILE A 315 -15.28 14.31 -6.19
C ILE A 315 -15.32 12.85 -6.66
N ILE A 316 -14.52 11.95 -6.05
CA ILE A 316 -14.51 10.54 -6.41
C ILE A 316 -15.87 9.89 -6.20
N GLN A 317 -16.53 10.16 -5.07
CA GLN A 317 -17.87 9.62 -4.77
C GLN A 317 -18.92 10.07 -5.79
N ASN A 318 -18.85 11.30 -6.30
CA ASN A 318 -19.76 11.82 -7.33
C ASN A 318 -19.50 11.22 -8.73
N LEU A 319 -18.41 10.46 -8.93
CA LEU A 319 -18.11 9.80 -10.22
C LEU A 319 -18.70 8.39 -10.34
N TYR A 320 -19.22 7.81 -9.27
CA TYR A 320 -19.74 6.43 -9.23
C TYR A 320 -20.99 6.20 -10.06
#